data_f8391e13e4a09b8ae13714563b7c7dae
#
_entry.id   f8391e13e4a09b8ae13714563b7c7dae
#
_cell.length_a   1.000
_cell.length_b   1.000
_cell.length_c   1.000
_cell.angle_alpha   90.00
_cell.angle_beta   90.00
_cell.angle_gamma   90.00
#
_symmetry.space_group_name_H-M   'P 1'
#
loop_
_entity.id
_entity.type
_entity.pdbx_description
1 polymer ?
#
loop_
_entity_poly.entity_id
_entity_poly.type
_entity_poly.pdbx_seq_one_letter_code
_entity_poly.pdbx_strand_id
1 'polypeptide(L)'
;VLFRSYNDKFSRLYLNNLNTNLSLAKLSLEIASFIDFKDLSISLCHGDYVNKNILINRNNNDVWIIDFDKCKIDYCAHDISYFLRRLLKRNSTNWNSGLTINLINTYKKYNELSESDFKYILAYLAFPQKFWKISRDYYKNIDKCNKNSFITLFSKGLNNSESQLDYINNMLYIYKRYYNIKF
;
A
#
# COMPACT_ATOMS: atom_id res chain seq x y z
N VAL A 1 -4.45 11.38 23.89
CA VAL A 1 -4.81 12.55 23.06
C VAL A 1 -6.28 12.79 23.29
N LEU A 2 -6.58 13.85 24.07
CA LEU A 2 -7.95 14.32 24.30
C LEU A 2 -8.55 14.71 22.95
N PHE A 3 -9.49 13.93 22.46
CA PHE A 3 -10.40 14.33 21.40
C PHE A 3 -11.26 15.48 21.92
N ARG A 4 -10.75 16.70 21.85
CA ARG A 4 -11.63 17.87 21.81
C ARG A 4 -12.54 17.63 20.61
N SER A 5 -13.83 17.70 20.81
CA SER A 5 -14.85 17.50 19.79
C SER A 5 -14.72 18.57 18.71
N TYR A 6 -13.78 18.39 17.79
CA TYR A 6 -13.71 19.23 16.61
C TYR A 6 -14.91 18.87 15.73
N ASN A 7 -15.94 19.70 15.80
CA ASN A 7 -17.16 19.51 14.99
C ASN A 7 -17.00 20.09 13.58
N ASP A 8 -15.78 20.04 13.03
CA ASP A 8 -15.51 20.48 11.70
C ASP A 8 -15.75 19.37 10.65
N LYS A 9 -15.81 19.76 9.38
CA LYS A 9 -16.09 18.85 8.26
C LYS A 9 -15.04 17.75 8.12
N PHE A 10 -13.77 18.04 8.42
CA PHE A 10 -12.69 17.03 8.37
C PHE A 10 -12.89 15.96 9.43
N SER A 11 -13.17 16.37 10.67
CA SER A 11 -13.37 15.44 11.79
C SER A 11 -14.57 14.52 11.58
N ARG A 12 -15.65 15.02 10.97
CA ARG A 12 -16.80 14.17 10.58
C ARG A 12 -16.40 13.14 9.52
N LEU A 13 -15.66 13.55 8.47
CA LEU A 13 -15.16 12.61 7.45
C LEU A 13 -14.22 11.57 8.07
N TYR A 14 -13.35 11.98 8.99
CA TYR A 14 -12.45 11.09 9.71
C TYR A 14 -13.23 10.02 10.48
N LEU A 15 -14.20 10.44 11.30
CA LEU A 15 -15.01 9.53 12.13
C LEU A 15 -15.84 8.56 11.28
N ASN A 16 -16.46 9.05 10.21
CA ASN A 16 -17.25 8.21 9.30
C ASN A 16 -16.44 7.11 8.61
N ASN A 17 -15.13 7.31 8.45
CA ASN A 17 -14.24 6.33 7.79
C ASN A 17 -13.30 5.61 8.77
N LEU A 18 -13.43 5.90 10.07
CA LEU A 18 -12.51 5.39 11.09
C LEU A 18 -12.56 3.86 11.18
N ASN A 19 -13.75 3.26 11.21
CA ASN A 19 -13.91 1.83 11.44
C ASN A 19 -13.24 0.98 10.34
N THR A 20 -13.50 1.29 9.08
CA THR A 20 -12.88 0.58 7.94
C THR A 20 -11.36 0.72 7.94
N ASN A 21 -10.85 1.95 8.18
CA ASN A 21 -9.42 2.20 8.20
C ASN A 21 -8.74 1.64 9.46
N LEU A 22 -9.43 1.55 10.58
CA LEU A 22 -8.94 0.88 11.79
C LEU A 22 -8.85 -0.64 11.57
N SER A 23 -9.84 -1.24 10.91
CA SER A 23 -9.80 -2.66 10.52
C SER A 23 -8.60 -2.95 9.61
N LEU A 24 -8.37 -2.13 8.61
CA LEU A 24 -7.19 -2.22 7.74
C LEU A 24 -5.88 -2.10 8.52
N ALA A 25 -5.78 -1.16 9.47
CA ALA A 25 -4.58 -1.00 10.29
C ALA A 25 -4.34 -2.21 11.21
N LYS A 26 -5.40 -2.77 11.80
CA LYS A 26 -5.32 -3.99 12.63
C LYS A 26 -4.86 -5.19 11.81
N LEU A 27 -5.46 -5.42 10.63
CA LEU A 27 -5.02 -6.48 9.71
C LEU A 27 -3.57 -6.31 9.29
N SER A 28 -3.15 -5.09 8.97
CA SER A 28 -1.75 -4.80 8.64
C SER A 28 -0.81 -5.20 9.77
N LEU A 29 -1.14 -4.84 11.01
CA LEU A 29 -0.34 -5.17 12.19
C LEU A 29 -0.33 -6.67 12.45
N GLU A 30 -1.47 -7.33 12.37
CA GLU A 30 -1.60 -8.77 12.53
C GLU A 30 -0.74 -9.53 11.52
N ILE A 31 -0.86 -9.21 10.22
CA ILE A 31 -0.04 -9.84 9.18
C ILE A 31 1.45 -9.56 9.41
N ALA A 32 1.80 -8.32 9.78
CA ALA A 32 3.18 -7.95 10.03
C ALA A 32 3.80 -8.73 11.22
N SER A 33 3.01 -9.13 12.21
CA SER A 33 3.50 -9.92 13.35
C SER A 33 3.98 -11.33 12.97
N PHE A 34 3.59 -11.84 11.81
CA PHE A 34 4.03 -13.13 11.27
C PHE A 34 5.24 -13.05 10.32
N ILE A 35 5.84 -11.87 10.15
CA ILE A 35 7.02 -11.71 9.29
C ILE A 35 8.27 -12.17 10.06
N ASP A 36 8.98 -13.15 9.51
CA ASP A 36 10.36 -13.41 9.92
C ASP A 36 11.30 -12.54 9.08
N PHE A 37 11.91 -11.55 9.71
CA PHE A 37 12.81 -10.62 9.02
C PHE A 37 14.07 -11.27 8.47
N LYS A 38 14.46 -12.45 8.99
CA LYS A 38 15.61 -13.21 8.48
C LYS A 38 15.30 -13.93 7.18
N ASP A 39 14.01 -14.17 6.91
CA ASP A 39 13.53 -14.85 5.70
C ASP A 39 13.20 -13.86 4.56
N LEU A 40 13.32 -12.56 4.80
CA LEU A 40 13.07 -11.55 3.77
C LEU A 40 14.19 -11.51 2.73
N SER A 41 13.80 -11.53 1.46
CA SER A 41 14.72 -11.40 0.32
C SER A 41 15.32 -9.99 0.27
N ILE A 42 16.64 -9.90 0.21
CA ILE A 42 17.39 -8.64 0.16
C ILE A 42 18.09 -8.50 -1.19
N SER A 43 18.01 -7.33 -1.81
CA SER A 43 18.71 -7.01 -3.04
C SER A 43 18.92 -5.51 -3.20
N LEU A 44 19.53 -5.11 -4.31
CA LEU A 44 19.58 -3.72 -4.72
C LEU A 44 18.17 -3.29 -5.15
N CYS A 45 17.53 -2.43 -4.37
CA CYS A 45 16.20 -1.89 -4.61
C CYS A 45 16.25 -0.49 -5.18
N HIS A 46 15.31 -0.15 -6.04
CA HIS A 46 15.20 1.19 -6.64
C HIS A 46 14.78 2.27 -5.62
N GLY A 47 13.95 1.90 -4.64
CA GLY A 47 13.45 2.78 -3.57
C GLY A 47 12.39 3.80 -4.00
N ASP A 48 12.17 4.00 -5.32
CA ASP A 48 11.05 4.78 -5.89
C ASP A 48 10.54 4.13 -7.19
N TYR A 49 10.32 2.80 -7.15
CA TYR A 49 9.88 2.03 -8.31
C TYR A 49 8.41 2.33 -8.64
N VAL A 50 8.21 3.28 -9.54
CA VAL A 50 6.89 3.79 -9.94
C VAL A 50 6.82 4.02 -11.44
N ASN A 51 5.60 4.10 -11.97
CA ASN A 51 5.36 4.25 -13.41
C ASN A 51 6.01 5.49 -14.05
N LYS A 52 6.23 6.58 -13.32
CA LYS A 52 6.92 7.78 -13.84
C LYS A 52 8.42 7.54 -14.10
N ASN A 53 9.00 6.53 -13.40
CA ASN A 53 10.41 6.16 -13.50
C ASN A 53 10.61 4.95 -14.44
N ILE A 54 9.57 4.51 -15.14
CA ILE A 54 9.59 3.44 -16.13
C ILE A 54 9.24 4.06 -17.49
N LEU A 55 10.18 4.06 -18.41
CA LEU A 55 9.99 4.55 -19.77
C LEU A 55 9.86 3.34 -20.71
N ILE A 56 8.86 3.37 -21.57
CA ILE A 56 8.61 2.30 -22.55
C ILE A 56 8.72 2.92 -23.95
N ASN A 57 9.65 2.41 -24.74
CA ASN A 57 9.73 2.76 -26.16
C ASN A 57 8.70 1.93 -26.94
N ARG A 58 7.68 2.59 -27.47
CA ARG A 58 6.58 1.92 -28.17
C ARG A 58 6.98 1.29 -29.53
N ASN A 59 8.12 1.69 -30.09
CA ASN A 59 8.55 1.18 -31.40
C ASN A 59 9.22 -0.18 -31.30
N ASN A 60 9.97 -0.44 -30.23
CA ASN A 60 10.75 -1.65 -30.05
C ASN A 60 10.49 -2.36 -28.71
N ASN A 61 9.55 -1.85 -27.90
CA ASN A 61 9.18 -2.36 -26.56
C ASN A 61 10.32 -2.34 -25.54
N ASP A 62 11.40 -1.57 -25.77
CA ASP A 62 12.45 -1.41 -24.76
C ASP A 62 11.89 -0.75 -23.52
N VAL A 63 12.30 -1.24 -22.36
CA VAL A 63 11.92 -0.73 -21.05
C VAL A 63 13.16 -0.14 -20.36
N TRP A 64 13.07 1.10 -19.97
CA TRP A 64 14.14 1.82 -19.31
C TRP A 64 13.66 2.25 -17.92
N ILE A 65 14.53 2.05 -16.92
CA ILE A 65 14.28 2.47 -15.55
C ILE A 65 15.22 3.65 -15.28
N ILE A 66 14.70 4.72 -14.69
CA ILE A 66 15.41 5.97 -14.42
C ILE A 66 15.20 6.44 -12.98
N ASP A 67 15.97 7.42 -12.51
CA ASP A 67 15.83 8.06 -11.20
C ASP A 67 16.23 7.11 -10.04
N PHE A 68 17.50 6.69 -10.06
CA PHE A 68 18.08 5.79 -9.04
C PHE A 68 18.56 6.49 -7.77
N ASP A 69 18.20 7.74 -7.53
CA ASP A 69 18.70 8.54 -6.40
C ASP A 69 18.40 7.93 -5.02
N LYS A 70 17.38 7.06 -4.94
CA LYS A 70 16.97 6.34 -3.72
C LYS A 70 17.41 4.88 -3.69
N CYS A 71 18.23 4.49 -4.66
CA CYS A 71 18.68 3.11 -4.79
C CYS A 71 19.52 2.71 -3.58
N LYS A 72 19.21 1.56 -3.01
CA LYS A 72 19.91 1.03 -1.82
C LYS A 72 19.67 -0.47 -1.67
N ILE A 73 20.50 -1.12 -0.87
CA ILE A 73 20.22 -2.46 -0.39
C ILE A 73 19.02 -2.40 0.57
N ASP A 74 17.96 -3.13 0.25
CA ASP A 74 16.71 -3.16 1.02
C ASP A 74 15.96 -4.48 0.75
N TYR A 75 14.83 -4.67 1.40
CA TYR A 75 13.93 -5.80 1.13
C TYR A 75 13.26 -5.66 -0.24
N CYS A 76 13.37 -6.71 -1.08
CA CYS A 76 12.73 -6.74 -2.40
C CYS A 76 11.22 -6.51 -2.32
N ALA A 77 10.60 -7.06 -1.27
CA ALA A 77 9.18 -6.88 -0.99
C ALA A 77 8.76 -5.41 -0.85
N HIS A 78 9.68 -4.50 -0.48
CA HIS A 78 9.38 -3.07 -0.37
C HIS A 78 9.10 -2.44 -1.75
N ASP A 79 9.97 -2.63 -2.74
CA ASP A 79 9.77 -2.10 -4.10
C ASP A 79 8.51 -2.68 -4.75
N ILE A 80 8.29 -4.00 -4.60
CA ILE A 80 7.09 -4.68 -5.08
C ILE A 80 5.83 -4.07 -4.46
N SER A 81 5.82 -3.89 -3.14
CA SER A 81 4.69 -3.33 -2.39
C SER A 81 4.39 -1.90 -2.80
N TYR A 82 5.44 -1.10 -2.98
CA TYR A 82 5.34 0.31 -3.36
C TYR A 82 4.75 0.46 -4.76
N PHE A 83 5.21 -0.35 -5.71
CA PHE A 83 4.67 -0.41 -7.07
C PHE A 83 3.21 -0.89 -7.10
N LEU A 84 2.92 -2.04 -6.46
CA LEU A 84 1.57 -2.60 -6.40
C LEU A 84 0.58 -1.61 -5.80
N ARG A 85 0.90 -0.97 -4.68
CA ARG A 85 0.00 0.01 -4.06
C ARG A 85 -0.36 1.15 -5.00
N ARG A 86 0.60 1.66 -5.78
CA ARG A 86 0.33 2.74 -6.74
C ARG A 86 -0.52 2.28 -7.91
N LEU A 87 -0.32 1.06 -8.34
CA LEU A 87 -1.10 0.45 -9.41
C LEU A 87 -2.54 0.17 -8.96
N LEU A 88 -2.71 -0.51 -7.84
CA LEU A 88 -4.00 -0.99 -7.32
C LEU A 88 -4.96 0.14 -6.92
N LYS A 89 -4.43 1.28 -6.49
CA LYS A 89 -5.25 2.45 -6.10
C LYS A 89 -5.88 3.20 -7.25
N ARG A 90 -5.55 2.90 -8.51
CA ARG A 90 -6.16 3.58 -9.66
C ARG A 90 -7.61 3.15 -9.80
N ASN A 91 -8.47 4.04 -10.25
CA ASN A 91 -9.88 3.71 -10.51
C ASN A 91 -10.03 2.58 -11.53
N SER A 92 -9.11 2.50 -12.51
CA SER A 92 -9.12 1.46 -13.55
C SER A 92 -8.75 0.07 -13.02
N THR A 93 -8.03 -0.03 -11.93
CA THR A 93 -7.60 -1.31 -11.33
C THR A 93 -8.33 -1.65 -10.04
N ASN A 94 -8.79 -0.63 -9.32
CA ASN A 94 -9.65 -0.70 -8.14
C ASN A 94 -9.39 -1.93 -7.25
N TRP A 95 -8.17 -2.09 -6.76
CA TRP A 95 -7.75 -3.18 -5.88
C TRP A 95 -8.01 -4.59 -6.45
N ASN A 96 -7.73 -4.78 -7.74
CA ASN A 96 -7.95 -6.06 -8.43
C ASN A 96 -6.94 -7.13 -7.96
N SER A 97 -7.44 -8.19 -7.31
CA SER A 97 -6.62 -9.31 -6.81
C SER A 97 -5.98 -10.13 -7.93
N GLY A 98 -6.70 -10.33 -9.06
CA GLY A 98 -6.18 -11.07 -10.21
C GLY A 98 -4.96 -10.39 -10.82
N LEU A 99 -4.97 -9.06 -10.89
CA LEU A 99 -3.80 -8.30 -11.34
C LEU A 99 -2.60 -8.52 -10.42
N THR A 100 -2.80 -8.52 -9.11
CA THR A 100 -1.73 -8.79 -8.13
C THR A 100 -1.15 -10.18 -8.31
N ILE A 101 -2.01 -11.19 -8.45
CA ILE A 101 -1.58 -12.59 -8.64
C ILE A 101 -0.74 -12.71 -9.92
N ASN A 102 -1.20 -12.12 -11.02
CA ASN A 102 -0.47 -12.16 -12.29
C ASN A 102 0.90 -11.49 -12.19
N LEU A 103 0.99 -10.34 -11.52
CA LEU A 103 2.25 -9.63 -11.34
C LEU A 103 3.22 -10.41 -10.43
N ILE A 104 2.73 -10.96 -9.32
CA ILE A 104 3.55 -11.78 -8.41
C ILE A 104 4.02 -13.06 -9.10
N ASN A 105 3.14 -13.75 -9.83
CA ASN A 105 3.53 -14.95 -10.58
C ASN A 105 4.54 -14.64 -11.71
N THR A 106 4.44 -13.46 -12.32
CA THR A 106 5.43 -13.00 -13.30
C THR A 106 6.77 -12.72 -12.63
N TYR A 107 6.77 -12.04 -11.49
CA TYR A 107 7.98 -11.77 -10.71
C TYR A 107 8.68 -13.06 -10.29
N LYS A 108 7.92 -14.05 -9.81
CA LYS A 108 8.42 -15.38 -9.38
C LYS A 108 9.11 -16.19 -10.47
N LYS A 109 8.91 -15.85 -11.75
CA LYS A 109 9.67 -16.51 -12.84
C LYS A 109 11.14 -16.12 -12.87
N TYR A 110 11.48 -14.99 -12.25
CA TYR A 110 12.84 -14.42 -12.26
C TYR A 110 13.48 -14.39 -10.88
N ASN A 111 12.68 -14.25 -9.83
CA ASN A 111 13.15 -14.16 -8.45
C ASN A 111 12.18 -14.89 -7.53
N GLU A 112 12.71 -15.73 -6.66
CA GLU A 112 11.90 -16.36 -5.63
C GLU A 112 11.41 -15.35 -4.61
N LEU A 113 10.21 -15.57 -4.07
CA LEU A 113 9.65 -14.83 -2.95
C LEU A 113 9.44 -15.80 -1.79
N SER A 114 9.99 -15.46 -0.64
CA SER A 114 9.78 -16.19 0.60
C SER A 114 8.35 -16.02 1.13
N GLU A 115 7.95 -16.84 2.09
CA GLU A 115 6.68 -16.65 2.79
C GLU A 115 6.61 -15.28 3.49
N SER A 116 7.72 -14.83 4.06
CA SER A 116 7.84 -13.51 4.71
C SER A 116 7.74 -12.35 3.71
N ASP A 117 8.25 -12.49 2.49
CA ASP A 117 8.06 -11.49 1.43
C ASP A 117 6.57 -11.31 1.10
N PHE A 118 5.79 -12.40 0.99
CA PHE A 118 4.34 -12.33 0.77
C PHE A 118 3.62 -11.62 1.93
N LYS A 119 3.98 -11.96 3.17
CA LYS A 119 3.43 -11.31 4.36
C LYS A 119 3.76 -9.82 4.39
N TYR A 120 5.01 -9.46 4.07
CA TYR A 120 5.44 -8.07 3.98
C TYR A 120 4.61 -7.29 2.95
N ILE A 121 4.49 -7.83 1.73
CA ILE A 121 3.70 -7.20 0.65
C ILE A 121 2.26 -6.99 1.13
N LEU A 122 1.63 -7.99 1.73
CA LEU A 122 0.24 -7.89 2.15
C LEU A 122 0.04 -6.94 3.33
N ALA A 123 0.92 -6.97 4.34
CA ALA A 123 0.92 -6.02 5.45
C ALA A 123 1.07 -4.57 4.97
N TYR A 124 2.01 -4.35 4.05
CA TYR A 124 2.22 -3.03 3.45
C TYR A 124 0.99 -2.54 2.68
N LEU A 125 0.34 -3.42 1.88
CA LEU A 125 -0.86 -3.08 1.12
C LEU A 125 -2.07 -2.87 2.02
N ALA A 126 -2.16 -3.57 3.14
CA ALA A 126 -3.24 -3.42 4.12
C ALA A 126 -3.19 -2.06 4.84
N PHE A 127 -2.00 -1.53 5.15
CA PHE A 127 -1.88 -0.31 5.94
C PHE A 127 -2.55 0.90 5.27
N PRO A 128 -3.50 1.60 5.91
CA PRO A 128 -4.24 2.72 5.34
C PRO A 128 -3.42 4.02 5.36
N GLN A 129 -2.32 4.04 4.63
CA GLN A 129 -1.28 5.06 4.68
C GLN A 129 -1.78 6.51 4.47
N LYS A 130 -2.69 6.72 3.50
CA LYS A 130 -3.22 8.07 3.24
C LYS A 130 -4.14 8.54 4.36
N PHE A 131 -5.02 7.67 4.86
CA PHE A 131 -5.87 7.97 6.01
C PHE A 131 -5.02 8.42 7.19
N TRP A 132 -4.03 7.61 7.58
CA TRP A 132 -3.15 7.91 8.70
C TRP A 132 -2.33 9.19 8.49
N LYS A 133 -1.66 9.33 7.33
CA LYS A 133 -0.77 10.47 7.06
C LYS A 133 -1.53 11.79 7.04
N ILE A 134 -2.64 11.87 6.29
CA ILE A 134 -3.39 13.12 6.14
C ILE A 134 -4.06 13.52 7.46
N SER A 135 -4.60 12.55 8.21
CA SER A 135 -5.20 12.82 9.54
C SER A 135 -4.15 13.32 10.51
N ARG A 136 -3.01 12.65 10.59
CA ARG A 136 -1.88 13.09 11.43
C ARG A 136 -1.45 14.52 11.10
N ASP A 137 -1.26 14.79 9.81
CA ASP A 137 -0.75 16.10 9.36
C ASP A 137 -1.80 17.21 9.56
N TYR A 138 -3.10 16.89 9.40
CA TYR A 138 -4.21 17.80 9.72
C TYR A 138 -4.21 18.18 11.20
N TYR A 139 -4.27 17.19 12.11
CA TYR A 139 -4.37 17.46 13.54
C TYR A 139 -3.09 18.05 14.16
N LYS A 140 -1.93 17.82 13.55
CA LYS A 140 -0.68 18.49 13.95
C LYS A 140 -0.64 19.96 13.58
N ASN A 141 -1.35 20.37 12.54
CA ASN A 141 -1.28 21.73 11.98
C ASN A 141 -2.65 22.40 11.89
N ILE A 142 -3.60 22.02 12.72
CA ILE A 142 -5.03 22.41 12.63
C ILE A 142 -5.26 23.91 12.58
N ASP A 143 -4.44 24.70 13.29
CA ASP A 143 -4.56 26.15 13.37
C ASP A 143 -3.90 26.88 12.19
N LYS A 144 -3.03 26.21 11.44
CA LYS A 144 -2.20 26.79 10.37
C LYS A 144 -2.50 26.20 9.00
N CYS A 145 -3.29 25.12 8.92
CA CYS A 145 -3.52 24.42 7.66
C CYS A 145 -4.68 25.00 6.85
N ASN A 146 -4.60 24.86 5.52
CA ASN A 146 -5.75 25.10 4.65
C ASN A 146 -6.73 23.91 4.78
N LYS A 147 -7.76 24.09 5.61
CA LYS A 147 -8.75 23.04 5.91
C LYS A 147 -9.43 22.47 4.68
N ASN A 148 -9.78 23.31 3.69
CA ASN A 148 -10.44 22.86 2.46
C ASN A 148 -9.53 21.96 1.61
N SER A 149 -8.26 22.30 1.51
CA SER A 149 -7.26 21.46 0.82
C SER A 149 -7.10 20.10 1.49
N PHE A 150 -7.05 20.07 2.84
CA PHE A 150 -6.98 18.81 3.59
C PHE A 150 -8.24 17.96 3.42
N ILE A 151 -9.45 18.56 3.44
CA ILE A 151 -10.70 17.85 3.19
C ILE A 151 -10.70 17.23 1.79
N THR A 152 -10.28 17.97 0.78
CA THR A 152 -10.22 17.49 -0.61
C THR A 152 -9.22 16.34 -0.76
N LEU A 153 -8.02 16.45 -0.19
CA LEU A 153 -7.01 15.41 -0.20
C LEU A 153 -7.47 14.15 0.54
N PHE A 154 -8.13 14.34 1.68
CA PHE A 154 -8.64 13.25 2.49
C PHE A 154 -9.76 12.49 1.78
N SER A 155 -10.76 13.21 1.25
CA SER A 155 -11.85 12.60 0.48
C SER A 155 -11.33 11.77 -0.70
N LYS A 156 -10.38 12.32 -1.49
CA LYS A 156 -9.72 11.56 -2.57
C LYS A 156 -8.93 10.35 -2.07
N GLY A 157 -8.45 10.40 -0.84
CA GLY A 157 -7.71 9.28 -0.23
C GLY A 157 -8.59 8.14 0.24
N LEU A 158 -9.86 8.41 0.52
CA LEU A 158 -10.83 7.48 1.10
C LEU A 158 -11.63 6.68 0.07
N ASN A 159 -11.72 7.16 -1.17
CA ASN A 159 -12.64 6.63 -2.20
C ASN A 159 -12.56 5.12 -2.42
N ASN A 160 -11.51 4.44 -1.98
CA ASN A 160 -11.28 3.02 -2.23
C ASN A 160 -10.94 2.24 -0.94
N SER A 161 -11.26 2.74 0.26
CA SER A 161 -10.91 2.04 1.51
C SER A 161 -11.67 0.73 1.70
N GLU A 162 -12.94 0.67 1.29
CA GLU A 162 -13.73 -0.57 1.33
C GLU A 162 -13.19 -1.58 0.31
N SER A 163 -12.95 -1.17 -0.92
CA SER A 163 -12.33 -2.04 -1.94
C SER A 163 -10.95 -2.54 -1.50
N GLN A 164 -10.18 -1.72 -0.76
CA GLN A 164 -8.92 -2.15 -0.17
C GLN A 164 -9.14 -3.23 0.88
N LEU A 165 -10.13 -3.10 1.76
CA LEU A 165 -10.45 -4.08 2.78
C LEU A 165 -10.88 -5.41 2.17
N ASP A 166 -11.77 -5.37 1.19
CA ASP A 166 -12.23 -6.56 0.46
C ASP A 166 -11.07 -7.25 -0.26
N TYR A 167 -10.20 -6.46 -0.90
CA TYR A 167 -8.99 -6.96 -1.54
C TYR A 167 -8.07 -7.69 -0.54
N ILE A 168 -7.80 -7.11 0.64
CA ILE A 168 -6.94 -7.73 1.64
C ILE A 168 -7.54 -9.05 2.13
N ASN A 169 -8.84 -9.08 2.44
CA ASN A 169 -9.52 -10.29 2.85
C ASN A 169 -9.44 -11.39 1.77
N ASN A 170 -9.64 -11.01 0.50
CA ASN A 170 -9.52 -11.94 -0.61
C ASN A 170 -8.08 -12.44 -0.79
N MET A 171 -7.07 -11.58 -0.68
CA MET A 171 -5.67 -11.98 -0.78
C MET A 171 -5.22 -12.88 0.37
N LEU A 172 -5.70 -12.66 1.59
CA LEU A 172 -5.47 -13.57 2.73
C LEU A 172 -6.02 -14.96 2.43
N TYR A 173 -7.25 -15.05 1.91
CA TYR A 173 -7.84 -16.32 1.50
C TYR A 173 -7.01 -17.01 0.41
N ILE A 174 -6.60 -16.27 -0.63
CA ILE A 174 -5.80 -16.80 -1.75
C ILE A 174 -4.43 -17.28 -1.25
N TYR A 175 -3.73 -16.49 -0.44
CA TYR A 175 -2.41 -16.85 0.07
C TYR A 175 -2.48 -18.09 0.95
N LYS A 176 -3.46 -18.17 1.83
CA LYS A 176 -3.66 -19.35 2.66
C LYS A 176 -3.98 -20.61 1.86
N ARG A 177 -4.84 -20.50 0.84
CA ARG A 177 -5.35 -21.65 0.09
C ARG A 177 -4.43 -22.11 -1.04
N TYR A 178 -3.84 -21.20 -1.78
CA TYR A 178 -3.10 -21.50 -3.02
C TYR A 178 -1.59 -21.42 -2.86
N TYR A 179 -1.11 -20.64 -1.91
CA TYR A 179 0.33 -20.51 -1.63
C TYR A 179 0.73 -21.15 -0.31
N ASN A 180 -0.21 -21.75 0.41
CA ASN A 180 -0.01 -22.41 1.71
C ASN A 180 0.70 -21.53 2.74
N ILE A 181 0.46 -20.21 2.70
CA ILE A 181 1.05 -19.23 3.61
C ILE A 181 0.23 -19.21 4.89
N LYS A 182 0.90 -19.35 6.03
CA LYS A 182 0.29 -19.32 7.36
C LYS A 182 0.32 -17.89 7.93
N PHE A 183 -0.83 -17.48 8.46
CA PHE A 183 -1.02 -16.21 9.16
C PHE A 183 -1.53 -16.49 10.56
#